data_2a7b2f69efbef1241532f65019d6dd93
#
_entry.id   2a7b2f69efbef1241532f65019d6dd93
#
_cell.length_a   1.000
_cell.length_b   1.000
_cell.length_c   1.000
_cell.angle_alpha   90.00
_cell.angle_beta   90.00
_cell.angle_gamma   90.00
#
_symmetry.space_group_name_H-M   'P 1'
#
loop_
_entity.id
_entity.type
_entity.pdbx_description
1 polymer ?
#
loop_
_entity_poly.entity_id
_entity_poly.type
_entity_poly.pdbx_seq_one_letter_code
_entity_poly.pdbx_strand_id
1 'polypeptide(L)'
;MERKKLLYQLDTPYSAVSWPEISYDDQDAILELLCNLPGSAHASGILSPLGSFRAQHTQPSQGKRIKKRKSHAAGPADSASITPSAPALGQYVDVGLATVSRSLQKASTQGHDTTELCRRYSVIFVVRSGQPSGINSHLPQMVAAASALHPSQPPIRLVGFSKSCEQRLTAALGIPRVSCIGVTEDAPNSKALIDFVHKRVPAVDVAWLREAVDGDYKDTKIKTVETIDRKKPKPNGGRGQGQG
;
A
#
# COMPACT_ATOMS: atom_id res chain seq x y z
N MET A 1 -4.78 41.45 24.57
CA MET A 1 -5.54 40.31 25.10
C MET A 1 -5.91 39.40 23.93
N GLU A 2 -5.37 38.20 23.92
CA GLU A 2 -5.72 37.16 22.91
C GLU A 2 -7.10 36.62 23.27
N ARG A 3 -8.02 36.67 22.29
CA ARG A 3 -9.36 36.12 22.50
C ARG A 3 -9.33 34.64 22.16
N LYS A 4 -9.60 33.80 23.14
CA LYS A 4 -9.82 32.37 22.95
C LYS A 4 -11.18 32.15 22.28
N LYS A 5 -11.22 31.34 21.21
CA LYS A 5 -12.43 30.94 20.54
C LYS A 5 -12.57 29.42 20.65
N LEU A 6 -13.75 28.97 21.06
CA LEU A 6 -14.10 27.56 21.07
C LEU A 6 -14.62 27.16 19.68
N LEU A 7 -13.97 26.15 19.09
CA LEU A 7 -14.42 25.51 17.85
C LEU A 7 -14.99 24.14 18.20
N TYR A 8 -16.19 23.88 17.76
CA TYR A 8 -16.83 22.57 17.89
C TYR A 8 -16.62 21.81 16.59
N GLN A 9 -15.99 20.65 16.68
CA GLN A 9 -15.73 19.77 15.56
C GLN A 9 -16.48 18.46 15.77
N LEU A 10 -17.16 18.02 14.72
CA LEU A 10 -17.74 16.69 14.70
C LEU A 10 -16.60 15.68 14.64
N ASP A 11 -16.57 14.72 15.54
CA ASP A 11 -15.61 13.63 15.57
C ASP A 11 -16.35 12.31 15.36
N THR A 12 -15.64 11.29 14.88
CA THR A 12 -16.23 9.97 14.74
C THR A 12 -16.47 9.36 16.13
N PRO A 13 -17.64 8.74 16.39
CA PRO A 13 -17.89 8.03 17.63
C PRO A 13 -17.07 6.73 17.74
N TYR A 14 -16.55 6.27 16.62
CA TYR A 14 -15.79 5.02 16.56
C TYR A 14 -14.34 5.20 17.01
N SER A 15 -13.79 4.16 17.64
CA SER A 15 -12.38 4.13 18.01
C SER A 15 -11.47 4.14 16.79
N ALA A 16 -10.33 4.81 16.91
CA ALA A 16 -9.32 4.80 15.86
C ALA A 16 -8.76 3.37 15.71
N VAL A 17 -8.59 2.95 14.46
CA VAL A 17 -7.97 1.65 14.15
C VAL A 17 -6.46 1.79 14.20
N SER A 18 -5.83 1.02 15.07
CA SER A 18 -4.37 0.99 15.18
C SER A 18 -3.75 0.02 14.17
N TRP A 19 -2.55 0.34 13.74
CA TRP A 19 -1.74 -0.59 12.97
C TRP A 19 -1.14 -1.66 13.89
N PRO A 20 -1.01 -2.92 13.42
CA PRO A 20 -0.27 -3.93 14.15
C PRO A 20 1.17 -3.47 14.42
N GLU A 21 1.60 -3.58 15.67
CA GLU A 21 2.97 -3.27 16.05
C GLU A 21 3.86 -4.50 15.80
N ILE A 22 5.03 -4.24 15.22
CA ILE A 22 5.99 -5.27 14.85
C ILE A 22 7.38 -4.80 15.30
N SER A 23 8.15 -5.69 15.93
CA SER A 23 9.52 -5.39 16.32
C SER A 23 10.43 -5.15 15.10
N TYR A 24 11.51 -4.43 15.29
CA TYR A 24 12.50 -4.22 14.21
C TYR A 24 13.13 -5.54 13.76
N ASP A 25 13.40 -6.45 14.70
CA ASP A 25 13.98 -7.77 14.40
C ASP A 25 13.02 -8.60 13.54
N ASP A 26 11.72 -8.59 13.84
CA ASP A 26 10.71 -9.26 13.03
C ASP A 26 10.56 -8.61 11.64
N GLN A 27 10.68 -7.28 11.54
CA GLN A 27 10.69 -6.60 10.23
C GLN A 27 11.88 -7.03 9.37
N ASP A 28 13.07 -7.15 9.96
CA ASP A 28 14.27 -7.60 9.25
C ASP A 28 14.16 -9.05 8.83
N ALA A 29 13.66 -9.94 9.69
CA ALA A 29 13.43 -11.35 9.34
C ALA A 29 12.41 -11.50 8.19
N ILE A 30 11.32 -10.73 8.21
CA ILE A 30 10.32 -10.71 7.14
C ILE A 30 10.94 -10.21 5.82
N LEU A 31 11.75 -9.13 5.89
CA LEU A 31 12.46 -8.63 4.71
C LEU A 31 13.42 -9.62 4.12
N GLU A 32 14.10 -10.40 4.98
CA GLU A 32 15.01 -11.45 4.55
C GLU A 32 14.28 -12.52 3.74
N LEU A 33 13.15 -12.98 4.23
CA LEU A 33 12.30 -13.94 3.53
C LEU A 33 11.72 -13.39 2.22
N LEU A 34 11.40 -12.07 2.17
CA LEU A 34 10.89 -11.43 0.97
C LEU A 34 11.96 -11.18 -0.10
N CYS A 35 13.09 -10.60 0.31
CA CYS A 35 14.02 -9.96 -0.63
C CYS A 35 15.25 -10.77 -0.96
N ASN A 36 15.62 -11.75 -0.15
CA ASN A 36 16.92 -12.42 -0.20
C ASN A 36 18.12 -11.44 -0.06
N LEU A 37 18.90 -11.57 0.99
CA LEU A 37 20.09 -10.76 1.16
C LEU A 37 21.21 -11.21 0.22
N PRO A 38 21.94 -10.27 -0.42
CA PRO A 38 23.12 -10.60 -1.20
C PRO A 38 24.19 -11.26 -0.29
N GLY A 39 24.47 -12.51 -0.55
CA GLY A 39 25.46 -13.30 0.22
C GLY A 39 25.06 -14.73 0.55
N SER A 40 23.79 -15.07 0.44
CA SER A 40 23.29 -16.43 0.62
C SER A 40 23.18 -17.13 -0.74
N ALA A 41 24.08 -18.06 -1.00
CA ALA A 41 24.22 -18.72 -2.31
C ALA A 41 23.03 -19.62 -2.71
N HIS A 42 22.03 -19.83 -1.85
CA HIS A 42 20.99 -20.82 -2.07
C HIS A 42 19.56 -20.44 -1.67
N ALA A 43 19.28 -19.21 -1.25
CA ALA A 43 17.94 -18.78 -0.90
C ALA A 43 17.51 -17.56 -1.73
N SER A 44 16.83 -17.80 -2.83
CA SER A 44 16.14 -16.72 -3.55
C SER A 44 14.91 -16.30 -2.74
N GLY A 45 14.86 -15.03 -2.32
CA GLY A 45 13.67 -14.47 -1.69
C GLY A 45 12.47 -14.55 -2.63
N ILE A 46 11.27 -14.46 -2.06
CA ILE A 46 10.01 -14.61 -2.82
C ILE A 46 9.93 -13.60 -3.98
N LEU A 47 10.43 -12.38 -3.81
CA LEU A 47 10.36 -11.31 -4.81
C LEU A 47 11.47 -11.38 -5.89
N SER A 48 12.51 -12.17 -5.70
CA SER A 48 13.67 -12.24 -6.59
C SER A 48 13.32 -12.57 -8.05
N PRO A 49 12.42 -13.54 -8.35
CA PRO A 49 12.04 -13.85 -9.73
C PRO A 49 11.37 -12.67 -10.45
N LEU A 50 10.57 -11.89 -9.74
CA LEU A 50 9.91 -10.69 -10.31
C LEU A 50 10.90 -9.57 -10.61
N GLY A 51 11.87 -9.34 -9.72
CA GLY A 51 12.93 -8.37 -9.92
C GLY A 51 13.82 -8.72 -11.10
N SER A 52 14.26 -9.97 -11.20
CA SER A 52 15.07 -10.47 -12.30
C SER A 52 14.36 -10.34 -13.65
N PHE A 53 13.07 -10.72 -13.71
CA PHE A 53 12.27 -10.55 -14.93
C PHE A 53 12.16 -9.09 -15.34
N ARG A 54 11.89 -8.19 -14.41
CA ARG A 54 11.79 -6.75 -14.69
C ARG A 54 13.12 -6.17 -15.15
N ALA A 55 14.23 -6.54 -14.50
CA ALA A 55 15.56 -6.09 -14.89
C ALA A 55 15.93 -6.47 -16.33
N GLN A 56 15.51 -7.66 -16.76
CA GLN A 56 15.74 -8.13 -18.15
C GLN A 56 14.85 -7.44 -19.20
N HIS A 57 13.65 -6.98 -18.79
CA HIS A 57 12.65 -6.45 -19.73
C HIS A 57 12.39 -4.96 -19.62
N THR A 58 12.95 -4.26 -18.63
CA THR A 58 12.89 -2.81 -18.55
C THR A 58 13.90 -2.22 -19.54
N GLN A 59 13.46 -1.92 -20.76
CA GLN A 59 14.24 -1.06 -21.65
C GLN A 59 14.31 0.34 -21.02
N PRO A 60 15.52 0.95 -20.94
CA PRO A 60 15.62 2.34 -20.52
C PRO A 60 14.75 3.18 -21.43
N SER A 61 13.79 3.92 -20.87
CA SER A 61 12.94 4.82 -21.64
C SER A 61 13.84 5.86 -22.31
N GLN A 62 14.13 5.67 -23.57
CA GLN A 62 14.78 6.69 -24.39
C GLN A 62 13.82 7.87 -24.42
N GLY A 63 14.24 8.97 -23.78
CA GLY A 63 13.49 10.20 -23.72
C GLY A 63 13.02 10.62 -25.11
N LYS A 64 11.71 10.84 -25.27
CA LYS A 64 11.09 11.30 -26.50
C LYS A 64 11.67 12.66 -26.92
N ARG A 65 12.79 12.63 -27.64
CA ARG A 65 13.28 13.73 -28.45
C ARG A 65 13.98 13.17 -29.69
N ILE A 66 13.24 12.45 -30.52
CA ILE A 66 13.66 12.24 -31.92
C ILE A 66 12.52 12.72 -32.80
N LYS A 67 12.81 13.83 -33.48
CA LYS A 67 12.03 14.42 -34.55
C LYS A 67 11.68 13.35 -35.59
N LYS A 68 10.39 13.25 -35.88
CA LYS A 68 9.80 12.54 -37.01
C LYS A 68 10.54 12.89 -38.31
N ARG A 69 11.44 12.04 -38.76
CA ARG A 69 11.89 11.99 -40.14
C ARG A 69 11.22 10.80 -40.82
N LYS A 70 10.31 11.13 -41.76
CA LYS A 70 9.78 10.20 -42.72
C LYS A 70 10.93 9.58 -43.52
N SER A 71 10.97 8.27 -43.59
CA SER A 71 11.49 7.57 -44.77
C SER A 71 10.72 6.25 -44.92
N HIS A 72 10.04 6.16 -46.03
CA HIS A 72 9.49 4.94 -46.57
C HIS A 72 10.64 3.96 -46.89
N ALA A 73 10.56 2.74 -46.39
CA ALA A 73 11.05 1.55 -47.10
C ALA A 73 10.42 0.33 -46.44
N ALA A 74 9.77 -0.44 -47.29
CA ALA A 74 9.17 -1.72 -46.98
C ALA A 74 10.22 -2.81 -46.75
N GLY A 75 9.93 -3.71 -45.83
CA GLY A 75 10.59 -5.00 -45.71
C GLY A 75 9.91 -5.83 -44.61
N PRO A 76 9.36 -7.02 -44.93
CA PRO A 76 8.77 -7.88 -43.93
C PRO A 76 9.90 -8.62 -43.23
N ALA A 77 10.07 -8.43 -41.94
CA ALA A 77 10.84 -9.32 -41.10
C ALA A 77 9.94 -9.79 -39.97
N ASP A 78 9.38 -10.96 -40.13
CA ASP A 78 8.90 -11.85 -39.11
C ASP A 78 10.05 -12.10 -38.08
N SER A 79 10.14 -11.25 -37.08
CA SER A 79 10.74 -11.61 -35.82
C SER A 79 9.59 -11.71 -34.83
N ALA A 80 9.01 -12.91 -34.74
CA ALA A 80 8.22 -13.30 -33.61
C ALA A 80 9.06 -13.00 -32.36
N SER A 81 8.82 -11.82 -31.74
CA SER A 81 9.37 -11.49 -30.46
C SER A 81 8.75 -12.49 -29.48
N ILE A 82 9.49 -13.54 -29.17
CA ILE A 82 9.17 -14.45 -28.06
C ILE A 82 9.23 -13.56 -26.82
N THR A 83 8.09 -12.98 -26.48
CA THR A 83 7.93 -12.29 -25.19
C THR A 83 8.10 -13.36 -24.14
N PRO A 84 9.17 -13.30 -23.32
CA PRO A 84 9.38 -14.32 -22.28
C PRO A 84 8.16 -14.35 -21.37
N SER A 85 7.75 -15.56 -21.02
CA SER A 85 6.61 -15.76 -20.12
C SER A 85 6.88 -15.06 -18.79
N ALA A 86 5.92 -14.26 -18.32
CA ALA A 86 6.00 -13.64 -17.02
C ALA A 86 6.17 -14.73 -15.92
N PRO A 87 6.98 -14.47 -14.87
CA PRO A 87 7.14 -15.43 -13.78
C PRO A 87 5.79 -15.82 -13.19
N ALA A 88 5.60 -17.11 -12.91
CA ALA A 88 4.37 -17.62 -12.30
C ALA A 88 4.00 -16.85 -11.01
N LEU A 89 5.00 -16.39 -10.27
CA LEU A 89 4.83 -15.56 -9.09
C LEU A 89 4.05 -14.25 -9.34
N GLY A 90 4.12 -13.68 -10.54
CA GLY A 90 3.38 -12.46 -10.90
C GLY A 90 1.86 -12.60 -10.79
N GLN A 91 1.36 -13.82 -10.78
CA GLN A 91 -0.06 -14.09 -10.57
C GLN A 91 -0.47 -14.09 -9.08
N TYR A 92 0.48 -14.20 -8.17
CA TYR A 92 0.27 -14.35 -6.73
C TYR A 92 0.73 -13.14 -5.91
N VAL A 93 1.43 -12.20 -6.54
CA VAL A 93 1.99 -11.02 -5.86
C VAL A 93 1.57 -9.76 -6.60
N ASP A 94 0.82 -8.92 -5.91
CA ASP A 94 0.44 -7.60 -6.38
C ASP A 94 1.36 -6.53 -5.79
N VAL A 95 1.81 -5.60 -6.63
CA VAL A 95 2.70 -4.51 -6.22
C VAL A 95 2.04 -3.16 -6.50
N GLY A 96 2.00 -2.32 -5.47
CA GLY A 96 1.45 -0.98 -5.53
C GLY A 96 0.15 -0.82 -4.75
N LEU A 97 0.04 0.33 -4.07
CA LEU A 97 -1.08 0.64 -3.19
C LEU A 97 -2.43 0.58 -3.92
N ALA A 98 -2.51 1.17 -5.12
CA ALA A 98 -3.76 1.22 -5.90
C ALA A 98 -4.25 -0.17 -6.32
N THR A 99 -3.35 -1.08 -6.67
CA THR A 99 -3.69 -2.45 -7.06
C THR A 99 -4.21 -3.22 -5.85
N VAL A 100 -3.47 -3.16 -4.73
CA VAL A 100 -3.84 -3.84 -3.49
C VAL A 100 -5.15 -3.31 -2.93
N SER A 101 -5.36 -1.98 -2.88
CA SER A 101 -6.62 -1.38 -2.41
C SER A 101 -7.81 -1.79 -3.28
N ARG A 102 -7.65 -1.81 -4.60
CA ARG A 102 -8.71 -2.25 -5.52
C ARG A 102 -9.06 -3.73 -5.34
N SER A 103 -8.07 -4.58 -5.14
CA SER A 103 -8.31 -6.01 -4.86
C SER A 103 -9.00 -6.22 -3.52
N LEU A 104 -8.58 -5.49 -2.47
CA LEU A 104 -9.26 -5.53 -1.17
C LEU A 104 -10.70 -5.02 -1.26
N GLN A 105 -10.95 -3.95 -2.01
CA GLN A 105 -12.28 -3.43 -2.23
C GLN A 105 -13.18 -4.45 -2.95
N LYS A 106 -12.67 -5.10 -3.98
CA LYS A 106 -13.39 -6.19 -4.64
C LYS A 106 -13.69 -7.32 -3.67
N ALA A 107 -12.71 -7.75 -2.88
CA ALA A 107 -12.89 -8.80 -1.88
C ALA A 107 -13.92 -8.43 -0.80
N SER A 108 -14.08 -7.14 -0.49
CA SER A 108 -15.05 -6.66 0.51
C SER A 108 -16.47 -6.42 -0.04
N THR A 109 -16.65 -6.39 -1.38
CA THR A 109 -17.95 -6.12 -2.01
C THR A 109 -18.58 -7.38 -2.62
N GLN A 110 -17.80 -8.38 -2.95
CA GLN A 110 -18.28 -9.62 -3.54
C GLN A 110 -18.71 -10.60 -2.44
N GLY A 111 -20.00 -10.57 -2.14
CA GLY A 111 -20.65 -11.71 -1.48
C GLY A 111 -20.57 -12.96 -2.37
N HIS A 112 -20.78 -14.09 -1.80
CA HIS A 112 -20.62 -15.49 -2.17
C HIS A 112 -20.91 -15.95 -3.63
N ASP A 113 -21.35 -15.07 -4.56
CA ASP A 113 -21.97 -15.47 -5.83
C ASP A 113 -21.20 -15.17 -7.12
N THR A 114 -19.99 -14.68 -7.05
CA THR A 114 -19.23 -14.39 -8.29
C THR A 114 -18.09 -15.38 -8.50
N THR A 115 -18.21 -16.14 -9.60
CA THR A 115 -17.24 -17.06 -10.20
C THR A 115 -15.91 -16.44 -10.64
N GLU A 116 -15.72 -15.14 -10.48
CA GLU A 116 -14.40 -14.52 -10.64
C GLU A 116 -13.55 -14.85 -9.40
N LEU A 117 -12.48 -15.58 -9.63
CA LEU A 117 -11.41 -15.87 -8.68
C LEU A 117 -10.88 -14.57 -8.07
N CYS A 118 -11.58 -14.07 -7.05
CA CYS A 118 -11.10 -12.92 -6.28
C CYS A 118 -9.86 -13.36 -5.52
N ARG A 119 -8.70 -12.86 -5.93
CA ARG A 119 -7.42 -13.17 -5.28
C ARG A 119 -7.47 -12.67 -3.84
N ARG A 120 -7.39 -13.60 -2.91
CA ARG A 120 -7.32 -13.28 -1.51
C ARG A 120 -5.87 -13.20 -1.07
N TYR A 121 -5.53 -12.09 -0.42
CA TYR A 121 -4.22 -11.96 0.21
C TYR A 121 -4.18 -12.71 1.55
N SER A 122 -3.04 -13.32 1.82
CA SER A 122 -2.69 -13.80 3.16
C SER A 122 -1.98 -12.71 3.96
N VAL A 123 -1.09 -11.96 3.29
CA VAL A 123 -0.29 -10.91 3.92
C VAL A 123 -0.20 -9.68 3.00
N ILE A 124 -0.29 -8.51 3.61
CA ILE A 124 -0.08 -7.22 2.94
C ILE A 124 1.04 -6.46 3.65
N PHE A 125 2.06 -6.08 2.90
CA PHE A 125 3.21 -5.32 3.34
C PHE A 125 3.10 -3.88 2.88
N VAL A 126 3.29 -2.91 3.78
CA VAL A 126 3.16 -1.47 3.48
C VAL A 126 4.34 -0.70 4.03
N VAL A 127 5.00 0.09 3.20
CA VAL A 127 6.03 1.02 3.66
C VAL A 127 5.36 2.27 4.20
N ARG A 128 5.25 2.37 5.53
CA ARG A 128 4.54 3.47 6.21
C ARG A 128 5.38 4.73 6.31
N SER A 129 6.64 4.57 6.65
CA SER A 129 7.56 5.68 6.91
C SER A 129 7.94 6.39 5.61
N GLY A 130 7.69 7.69 5.55
CA GLY A 130 7.98 8.51 4.36
C GLY A 130 6.75 8.81 3.49
N GLN A 131 5.58 8.28 3.85
CA GLN A 131 4.30 8.64 3.22
C GLN A 131 3.42 9.40 4.24
N PRO A 132 2.61 10.37 3.79
CA PRO A 132 1.62 10.99 4.66
C PRO A 132 0.69 9.93 5.27
N SER A 133 0.39 10.06 6.56
CA SER A 133 -0.45 9.08 7.27
C SER A 133 -1.81 8.86 6.62
N GLY A 134 -2.39 9.89 5.99
CA GLY A 134 -3.67 9.82 5.30
C GLY A 134 -3.69 8.86 4.12
N ILE A 135 -2.53 8.58 3.48
CA ILE A 135 -2.48 7.67 2.32
C ILE A 135 -2.74 6.21 2.74
N ASN A 136 -2.25 5.82 3.91
CA ASN A 136 -2.29 4.43 4.38
C ASN A 136 -3.33 4.19 5.48
N SER A 137 -4.02 5.25 5.97
CA SER A 137 -4.94 5.17 7.12
C SER A 137 -6.15 4.27 6.89
N HIS A 138 -6.56 4.09 5.64
CA HIS A 138 -7.71 3.26 5.26
C HIS A 138 -7.40 1.76 5.20
N LEU A 139 -6.12 1.38 5.06
CA LEU A 139 -5.73 -0.02 4.86
C LEU A 139 -6.12 -0.96 6.01
N PRO A 140 -5.92 -0.62 7.30
CA PRO A 140 -6.33 -1.50 8.38
C PRO A 140 -7.82 -1.83 8.35
N GLN A 141 -8.66 -0.85 8.05
CA GLN A 141 -10.11 -1.04 7.95
C GLN A 141 -10.48 -1.93 6.76
N MET A 142 -9.86 -1.72 5.60
CA MET A 142 -10.10 -2.55 4.41
C MET A 142 -9.67 -4.00 4.62
N VAL A 143 -8.53 -4.21 5.27
CA VAL A 143 -8.02 -5.55 5.61
C VAL A 143 -8.94 -6.27 6.58
N ALA A 144 -9.42 -5.58 7.61
CA ALA A 144 -10.37 -6.15 8.56
C ALA A 144 -11.71 -6.49 7.90
N ALA A 145 -12.25 -5.60 7.07
CA ALA A 145 -13.49 -5.84 6.33
C ALA A 145 -13.38 -7.04 5.38
N ALA A 146 -12.28 -7.12 4.60
CA ALA A 146 -12.03 -8.26 3.73
C ALA A 146 -11.83 -9.58 4.50
N SER A 147 -11.25 -9.52 5.70
CA SER A 147 -11.09 -10.70 6.56
C SER A 147 -12.41 -11.15 7.17
N ALA A 148 -13.29 -10.22 7.56
CA ALA A 148 -14.57 -10.52 8.21
C ALA A 148 -15.55 -11.27 7.29
N LEU A 149 -15.45 -11.08 5.97
CA LEU A 149 -16.30 -11.78 5.00
C LEU A 149 -15.97 -13.27 4.86
N HIS A 150 -14.78 -13.69 5.29
CA HIS A 150 -14.33 -15.07 5.19
C HIS A 150 -13.89 -15.64 6.55
N PRO A 151 -14.79 -15.82 7.51
CA PRO A 151 -14.44 -16.24 8.87
C PRO A 151 -13.85 -17.65 8.96
N SER A 152 -14.08 -18.49 7.95
CA SER A 152 -13.52 -19.85 7.87
C SER A 152 -12.03 -19.88 7.49
N GLN A 153 -11.48 -18.76 7.03
CA GLN A 153 -10.07 -18.67 6.59
C GLN A 153 -9.26 -17.80 7.54
N PRO A 154 -7.91 -17.98 7.61
CA PRO A 154 -7.06 -17.15 8.45
C PRO A 154 -7.22 -15.68 8.08
N PRO A 155 -7.26 -14.75 9.06
CA PRO A 155 -7.39 -13.33 8.77
C PRO A 155 -6.12 -12.79 8.07
N ILE A 156 -6.33 -11.86 7.13
CA ILE A 156 -5.25 -11.21 6.40
C ILE A 156 -4.35 -10.45 7.39
N ARG A 157 -3.05 -10.62 7.29
CA ARG A 157 -2.07 -9.91 8.12
C ARG A 157 -1.60 -8.63 7.44
N LEU A 158 -1.47 -7.56 8.22
CA LEU A 158 -1.01 -6.25 7.74
C LEU A 158 0.32 -5.92 8.42
N VAL A 159 1.38 -5.81 7.61
CA VAL A 159 2.74 -5.55 8.05
C VAL A 159 3.15 -4.14 7.67
N GLY A 160 3.47 -3.31 8.66
CA GLY A 160 3.96 -1.96 8.44
C GLY A 160 5.49 -1.91 8.49
N PHE A 161 6.14 -1.61 7.37
CA PHE A 161 7.59 -1.45 7.28
C PHE A 161 8.04 -0.01 7.57
N SER A 162 9.25 0.11 8.12
CA SER A 162 9.97 1.36 8.27
C SER A 162 10.58 1.83 6.94
N LYS A 163 11.06 3.07 6.89
CA LYS A 163 11.64 3.66 5.67
C LYS A 163 12.91 2.92 5.21
N SER A 164 13.69 2.39 6.13
CA SER A 164 14.90 1.61 5.80
C SER A 164 14.60 0.38 4.95
N CYS A 165 13.41 -0.21 5.12
CA CYS A 165 12.98 -1.38 4.37
C CYS A 165 12.66 -1.08 2.90
N GLU A 166 12.31 0.19 2.57
CA GLU A 166 11.96 0.59 1.20
C GLU A 166 13.06 0.32 0.19
N GLN A 167 14.31 0.61 0.56
CA GLN A 167 15.46 0.42 -0.33
C GLN A 167 15.67 -1.04 -0.69
N ARG A 168 15.55 -1.94 0.28
CA ARG A 168 15.70 -3.38 0.07
C ARG A 168 14.60 -3.93 -0.82
N LEU A 169 13.35 -3.52 -0.60
CA LEU A 169 12.20 -3.89 -1.44
C LEU A 169 12.34 -3.35 -2.87
N THR A 170 12.78 -2.10 -3.00
CA THR A 170 13.05 -1.45 -4.30
C THR A 170 14.13 -2.21 -5.08
N ALA A 171 15.22 -2.57 -4.44
CA ALA A 171 16.30 -3.34 -5.05
C ALA A 171 15.82 -4.75 -5.46
N ALA A 172 15.07 -5.43 -4.60
CA ALA A 172 14.57 -6.79 -4.86
C ALA A 172 13.55 -6.83 -6.02
N LEU A 173 12.73 -5.81 -6.18
CA LEU A 173 11.70 -5.74 -7.23
C LEU A 173 12.16 -5.02 -8.50
N GLY A 174 13.30 -4.33 -8.47
CA GLY A 174 13.79 -3.53 -9.61
C GLY A 174 12.88 -2.36 -10.00
N ILE A 175 12.15 -1.78 -9.04
CA ILE A 175 11.25 -0.63 -9.28
C ILE A 175 11.65 0.55 -8.39
N PRO A 176 11.49 1.80 -8.87
CA PRO A 176 12.02 2.98 -8.16
C PRO A 176 11.42 3.24 -6.77
N ARG A 177 10.20 2.79 -6.54
CA ARG A 177 9.50 3.00 -5.27
C ARG A 177 8.46 1.90 -5.04
N VAL A 178 8.55 1.27 -3.88
CA VAL A 178 7.60 0.25 -3.42
C VAL A 178 6.80 0.79 -2.25
N SER A 179 5.52 0.99 -2.45
CA SER A 179 4.62 1.47 -1.38
C SER A 179 3.87 0.34 -0.67
N CYS A 180 3.45 -0.67 -1.42
CA CYS A 180 2.63 -1.76 -0.93
C CYS A 180 2.86 -3.03 -1.75
N ILE A 181 2.82 -4.18 -1.09
CA ILE A 181 2.92 -5.51 -1.71
C ILE A 181 1.85 -6.40 -1.07
N GLY A 182 1.00 -7.03 -1.89
CA GLY A 182 0.07 -8.06 -1.46
C GLY A 182 0.54 -9.44 -1.89
N VAL A 183 0.53 -10.41 -1.01
CA VAL A 183 0.93 -11.81 -1.26
C VAL A 183 -0.25 -12.71 -0.96
N THR A 184 -0.61 -13.56 -1.91
CA THR A 184 -1.67 -14.57 -1.74
C THR A 184 -1.11 -15.81 -1.04
N GLU A 185 -1.99 -16.63 -0.47
CA GLU A 185 -1.62 -17.86 0.23
C GLU A 185 -0.94 -18.88 -0.70
N ASP A 186 -1.42 -18.96 -1.95
CA ASP A 186 -0.95 -19.93 -2.94
C ASP A 186 0.36 -19.50 -3.63
N ALA A 187 0.99 -18.42 -3.19
CA ALA A 187 2.24 -17.94 -3.80
C ALA A 187 3.35 -18.99 -3.64
N PRO A 188 4.06 -19.35 -4.72
CA PRO A 188 5.13 -20.32 -4.64
C PRO A 188 6.21 -19.86 -3.65
N ASN A 189 6.68 -20.77 -2.81
CA ASN A 189 7.70 -20.56 -1.76
C ASN A 189 7.30 -19.56 -0.65
N SER A 190 6.02 -19.15 -0.56
CA SER A 190 5.56 -18.16 0.43
C SER A 190 5.26 -18.76 1.82
N LYS A 191 5.13 -20.08 1.93
CA LYS A 191 4.65 -20.74 3.16
C LYS A 191 5.46 -20.34 4.40
N ALA A 192 6.79 -20.38 4.34
CA ALA A 192 7.63 -20.01 5.47
C ALA A 192 7.43 -18.54 5.91
N LEU A 193 7.27 -17.62 4.93
CA LEU A 193 6.98 -16.22 5.19
C LEU A 193 5.60 -16.05 5.82
N ILE A 194 4.58 -16.70 5.24
CA ILE A 194 3.19 -16.60 5.71
C ILE A 194 3.09 -17.15 7.14
N ASP A 195 3.64 -18.34 7.41
CA ASP A 195 3.64 -18.95 8.75
C ASP A 195 4.36 -18.04 9.77
N PHE A 196 5.50 -17.47 9.39
CA PHE A 196 6.23 -16.54 10.25
C PHE A 196 5.41 -15.29 10.58
N VAL A 197 4.80 -14.67 9.56
CA VAL A 197 3.99 -13.46 9.74
C VAL A 197 2.75 -13.76 10.58
N HIS A 198 2.06 -14.88 10.33
CA HIS A 198 0.88 -15.26 11.11
C HIS A 198 1.20 -15.49 12.58
N LYS A 199 2.40 -15.96 12.89
CA LYS A 199 2.87 -16.19 14.28
C LYS A 199 3.28 -14.89 14.99
N ARG A 200 3.88 -13.93 14.26
CA ARG A 200 4.49 -12.73 14.86
C ARG A 200 3.62 -11.48 14.78
N VAL A 201 2.78 -11.37 13.76
CA VAL A 201 1.96 -10.18 13.52
C VAL A 201 0.52 -10.45 13.94
N PRO A 202 -0.06 -9.67 14.85
CA PRO A 202 -1.46 -9.82 15.21
C PRO A 202 -2.39 -9.48 14.05
N ALA A 203 -3.60 -10.04 14.06
CA ALA A 203 -4.65 -9.64 13.12
C ALA A 203 -5.08 -8.19 13.39
N VAL A 204 -5.51 -7.49 12.35
CA VAL A 204 -6.10 -6.16 12.52
C VAL A 204 -7.46 -6.31 13.20
N ASP A 205 -7.60 -5.74 14.39
CA ASP A 205 -8.87 -5.68 15.09
C ASP A 205 -9.54 -4.32 14.89
N VAL A 206 -10.80 -4.35 14.47
CA VAL A 206 -11.63 -3.16 14.23
C VAL A 206 -12.90 -3.30 15.03
N ALA A 207 -12.89 -2.78 16.26
CA ALA A 207 -14.01 -2.93 17.20
C ALA A 207 -15.34 -2.40 16.60
N TRP A 208 -15.31 -1.25 15.93
CA TRP A 208 -16.52 -0.67 15.35
C TRP A 208 -17.15 -1.52 14.23
N LEU A 209 -16.36 -2.37 13.56
CA LEU A 209 -16.90 -3.24 12.51
C LEU A 209 -17.81 -4.32 13.12
N ARG A 210 -17.47 -4.84 14.28
CA ARG A 210 -18.32 -5.77 15.04
C ARG A 210 -19.56 -5.07 15.55
N GLU A 211 -19.39 -3.91 16.16
CA GLU A 211 -20.49 -3.08 16.68
C GLU A 211 -21.48 -2.65 15.58
N ALA A 212 -20.97 -2.41 14.36
CA ALA A 212 -21.83 -2.09 13.22
C ALA A 212 -22.66 -3.30 12.73
N VAL A 213 -22.13 -4.52 12.86
CA VAL A 213 -22.87 -5.76 12.56
C VAL A 213 -23.97 -5.98 13.60
N ASP A 214 -23.68 -5.67 14.86
CA ASP A 214 -24.66 -5.79 15.97
C ASP A 214 -25.72 -4.69 15.94
N GLY A 215 -25.52 -3.66 15.12
CA GLY A 215 -26.50 -2.57 14.93
C GLY A 215 -26.56 -1.54 16.07
N ASP A 216 -25.54 -1.47 16.91
CA ASP A 216 -25.48 -0.54 18.02
C ASP A 216 -25.37 0.92 17.56
N TYR A 217 -26.36 1.73 17.93
CA TYR A 217 -26.33 3.17 17.68
C TYR A 217 -25.38 3.87 18.65
N LYS A 218 -24.49 4.70 18.10
CA LYS A 218 -23.56 5.51 18.90
C LYS A 218 -23.92 6.99 18.82
N ASP A 219 -23.89 7.64 19.96
CA ASP A 219 -24.13 9.07 20.07
C ASP A 219 -23.08 9.89 19.29
N THR A 220 -23.52 11.04 18.80
CA THR A 220 -22.63 11.98 18.09
C THR A 220 -21.55 12.51 19.02
N LYS A 221 -20.30 12.32 18.67
CA LYS A 221 -19.16 12.82 19.43
C LYS A 221 -18.76 14.21 18.96
N ILE A 222 -18.85 15.20 19.84
CA ILE A 222 -18.44 16.57 19.56
C ILE A 222 -17.17 16.87 20.33
N LYS A 223 -16.11 17.23 19.61
CA LYS A 223 -14.82 17.63 20.17
C LYS A 223 -14.73 19.15 20.22
N THR A 224 -14.44 19.70 21.37
CA THR A 224 -14.21 21.12 21.58
C THR A 224 -12.72 21.43 21.48
N VAL A 225 -12.33 22.31 20.58
CA VAL A 225 -10.94 22.75 20.36
C VAL A 225 -10.83 24.24 20.68
N GLU A 226 -10.00 24.60 21.63
CA GLU A 226 -9.67 26.01 21.89
C GLU A 226 -8.68 26.50 20.85
N THR A 227 -9.04 27.55 20.12
CA THR A 227 -8.18 28.23 19.15
C THR A 227 -7.99 29.68 19.55
N ILE A 228 -6.79 30.22 19.27
CA ILE A 228 -6.46 31.63 19.48
C ILE A 228 -6.80 32.38 18.20
N ASP A 229 -7.68 33.38 18.30
CA ASP A 229 -8.04 34.23 17.16
C ASP A 229 -6.87 35.19 16.85
N ARG A 230 -5.99 34.81 15.95
CA ARG A 230 -4.94 35.68 15.42
C ARG A 230 -5.59 36.59 14.37
N LYS A 231 -5.83 37.88 14.71
CA LYS A 231 -6.22 38.87 13.72
C LYS A 231 -5.28 38.83 12.53
N LYS A 232 -5.79 38.53 11.34
CA LYS A 232 -5.03 38.68 10.09
C LYS A 232 -4.49 40.12 10.02
N PRO A 233 -3.19 40.34 9.75
CA PRO A 233 -2.68 41.67 9.51
C PRO A 233 -3.47 42.29 8.35
N LYS A 234 -3.98 43.52 8.58
CA LYS A 234 -4.63 44.29 7.51
C LYS A 234 -3.64 44.46 6.36
N PRO A 235 -4.03 44.25 5.10
CA PRO A 235 -3.17 44.58 3.98
C PRO A 235 -2.91 46.08 4.03
N ASN A 236 -1.61 46.39 4.06
CA ASN A 236 -1.15 47.80 4.06
C ASN A 236 -1.59 48.45 2.73
N GLY A 237 -2.58 49.33 2.83
CA GLY A 237 -3.06 50.12 1.70
C GLY A 237 -1.93 50.99 1.20
N GLY A 238 -1.31 50.58 0.08
CA GLY A 238 -0.33 51.40 -0.61
C GLY A 238 -0.96 52.73 -1.03
N ARG A 239 -0.53 53.81 -0.37
CA ARG A 239 -0.83 55.20 -0.74
C ARG A 239 -0.11 55.46 -2.05
N GLY A 240 -0.84 55.51 -3.16
CA GLY A 240 -0.39 56.05 -4.41
C GLY A 240 -0.13 57.55 -4.22
N GLN A 241 1.15 57.96 -4.23
CA GLN A 241 1.53 59.35 -4.45
C GLN A 241 1.48 59.61 -5.96
N GLY A 242 0.44 60.36 -6.38
CA GLY A 242 0.49 61.06 -7.64
C GLY A 242 1.45 62.26 -7.51
N GLN A 243 2.37 62.39 -8.43
CA GLN A 243 3.00 63.63 -8.80
C GLN A 243 2.81 63.82 -10.30
N GLY A 244 2.29 64.91 -10.60
CA GLY A 244 2.18 65.98 -11.47
C GLY A 244 3.05 66.08 -12.67
#